data_12d3399bdcc08ee89825c23cb7aa70e3
#
_entry.id   12d3399bdcc08ee89825c23cb7aa70e3
#
_cell.length_a   1.000
_cell.length_b   1.000
_cell.length_c   1.000
_cell.angle_alpha   90.00
_cell.angle_beta   90.00
_cell.angle_gamma   90.00
#
_symmetry.space_group_name_H-M   'P 1'
#
loop_
_entity.id
_entity.type
_entity.pdbx_description
1 polymer ?
#
loop_
_entity_poly.entity_id
_entity_poly.type
_entity_poly.pdbx_seq_one_letter_code
_entity_poly.pdbx_strand_id
1 'polypeptide(L)'
;RDTSVTGVQTCALPILREGQGVCVAELSIDDIYLTRAERLELAERVHPLLATRGVPGTHDVALGKAVIGNLRDLGAGETMTLPRFDKSSDDRGPAGEWPEVRGPVDLVIFEGWCVGSMAQPAGDLATPVNRLEADEDSDGTWRHYVNEQLSSAYGELFDMLDALVFLQAPSFDAIPRWRLEQEVKLAESAGAGATHIMDVAGVSRFIQHYERITRPQLAHLR
;
A
#
# COMPACT_ATOMS: atom_id res chain seq x y z
N ARG A 1 0.41 18.07 2.83
CA ARG A 1 1.35 17.47 1.85
C ARG A 1 1.58 16.03 2.29
N ASP A 2 1.23 15.09 1.44
CA ASP A 2 1.39 13.67 1.72
C ASP A 2 2.89 13.35 1.81
N THR A 3 3.36 12.91 2.97
CA THR A 3 4.76 12.54 3.23
C THR A 3 5.00 11.05 2.98
N SER A 4 4.02 10.34 2.41
CA SER A 4 4.13 8.90 2.09
C SER A 4 4.87 8.62 0.78
N VAL A 5 5.33 9.66 0.08
CA VAL A 5 6.12 9.50 -1.14
C VAL A 5 7.43 8.80 -0.79
N THR A 6 7.60 7.60 -1.27
CA THR A 6 8.87 6.88 -1.13
C THR A 6 9.96 7.69 -1.84
N GLY A 7 11.18 7.71 -1.30
CA GLY A 7 12.30 8.46 -1.89
C GLY A 7 12.58 8.10 -3.36
N VAL A 8 12.10 6.95 -3.84
CA VAL A 8 12.17 6.51 -5.24
C VAL A 8 11.28 7.36 -6.14
N GLN A 9 10.03 7.63 -5.75
CA GLN A 9 9.14 8.50 -6.53
C GLN A 9 9.73 9.89 -6.67
N THR A 10 10.27 10.45 -5.58
CA THR A 10 10.83 11.81 -5.58
C THR A 10 12.06 11.96 -6.46
N CYS A 11 12.87 10.90 -6.63
CA CYS A 11 14.13 10.96 -7.37
C CYS A 11 14.04 10.40 -8.80
N ALA A 12 13.34 9.26 -9.00
CA ALA A 12 13.32 8.58 -10.30
C ALA A 12 12.48 9.32 -11.34
N LEU A 13 11.35 9.89 -10.95
CA LEU A 13 10.42 10.54 -11.88
C LEU A 13 10.98 11.77 -12.58
N PRO A 14 11.57 12.76 -11.88
CA PRO A 14 12.19 13.89 -12.56
C PRO A 14 13.27 13.45 -13.55
N ILE A 15 14.07 12.43 -13.19
CA ILE A 15 15.13 11.92 -14.06
C ILE A 15 14.55 11.31 -15.35
N LEU A 16 13.50 10.51 -15.24
CA LEU A 16 12.86 9.86 -16.39
C LEU A 16 12.12 10.87 -17.26
N ARG A 17 11.32 11.75 -16.67
CA ARG A 17 10.52 12.75 -17.39
C ARG A 17 11.37 13.84 -18.02
N GLU A 18 12.27 14.46 -17.27
CA GLU A 18 13.05 15.61 -17.70
C GLU A 18 14.32 15.20 -18.45
N GLY A 19 14.94 14.07 -18.03
CA GLY A 19 16.20 13.63 -18.60
C GLY A 19 16.10 12.80 -19.88
N GLN A 20 15.01 12.06 -20.08
CA GLN A 20 14.88 11.10 -21.20
C GLN A 20 13.59 11.26 -22.02
N GLY A 21 12.71 12.18 -21.66
CA GLY A 21 11.44 12.39 -22.38
C GLY A 21 10.44 11.26 -22.27
N VAL A 22 10.58 10.38 -21.27
CA VAL A 22 9.71 9.21 -21.02
C VAL A 22 8.42 9.66 -20.35
N CYS A 23 7.28 9.29 -20.90
CA CYS A 23 5.98 9.54 -20.27
C CYS A 23 5.73 8.49 -19.16
N VAL A 24 5.76 8.92 -17.91
CA VAL A 24 5.63 8.05 -16.74
C VAL A 24 4.31 8.32 -16.03
N ALA A 25 3.54 7.26 -15.79
CA ALA A 25 2.38 7.26 -14.90
C ALA A 25 2.73 6.61 -13.56
N GLU A 26 2.24 7.20 -12.46
CA GLU A 26 2.43 6.69 -11.11
C GLU A 26 1.11 6.26 -10.49
N LEU A 27 1.09 5.07 -9.92
CA LEU A 27 -0.01 4.57 -9.13
C LEU A 27 0.55 3.96 -7.84
N SER A 28 0.09 4.46 -6.70
CA SER A 28 0.35 3.80 -5.42
C SER A 28 -0.73 2.77 -5.11
N ILE A 29 -0.35 1.66 -4.49
CA ILE A 29 -1.33 0.71 -3.94
C ILE A 29 -2.21 1.41 -2.88
N ASP A 30 -1.67 2.41 -2.19
CA ASP A 30 -2.41 3.21 -1.22
C ASP A 30 -3.52 4.06 -1.86
N ASP A 31 -3.42 4.36 -3.17
CA ASP A 31 -4.43 5.14 -3.90
C ASP A 31 -5.67 4.31 -4.27
N ILE A 32 -5.56 3.00 -4.20
CA ILE A 32 -6.65 2.07 -4.53
C ILE A 32 -7.25 1.39 -3.29
N TYR A 33 -7.11 1.96 -2.09
CA TYR A 33 -7.83 1.42 -0.93
C TYR A 33 -9.34 1.37 -1.20
N LEU A 34 -9.99 0.36 -0.63
CA LEU A 34 -11.44 0.34 -0.47
C LEU A 34 -11.89 1.60 0.28
N THR A 35 -13.07 2.11 -0.03
CA THR A 35 -13.68 3.20 0.73
C THR A 35 -13.83 2.80 2.20
N ARG A 36 -13.98 3.80 3.06
CA ARG A 36 -14.20 3.55 4.49
C ARG A 36 -15.44 2.68 4.72
N ALA A 37 -16.52 2.93 3.98
CA ALA A 37 -17.75 2.15 4.08
C ALA A 37 -17.53 0.69 3.71
N GLU A 38 -16.84 0.40 2.59
CA GLU A 38 -16.52 -0.95 2.15
C GLU A 38 -15.62 -1.68 3.15
N ARG A 39 -14.64 -0.99 3.78
CA ARG A 39 -13.79 -1.60 4.81
C ARG A 39 -14.56 -1.92 6.10
N LEU A 40 -15.50 -1.07 6.50
CA LEU A 40 -16.35 -1.34 7.66
C LEU A 40 -17.27 -2.54 7.39
N GLU A 41 -17.88 -2.63 6.22
CA GLU A 41 -18.66 -3.79 5.81
C GLU A 41 -17.80 -5.08 5.78
N LEU A 42 -16.58 -4.98 5.23
CA LEU A 42 -15.63 -6.07 5.23
C LEU A 42 -15.26 -6.50 6.66
N ALA A 43 -15.08 -5.55 7.57
CA ALA A 43 -14.76 -5.81 8.96
C ALA A 43 -15.90 -6.53 9.70
N GLU A 44 -17.14 -6.17 9.43
CA GLU A 44 -18.31 -6.85 9.98
C GLU A 44 -18.46 -8.29 9.45
N ARG A 45 -18.16 -8.49 8.16
CA ARG A 45 -18.35 -9.77 7.50
C ARG A 45 -17.23 -10.78 7.77
N VAL A 46 -15.98 -10.32 7.89
CA VAL A 46 -14.80 -11.18 7.95
C VAL A 46 -14.07 -11.03 9.28
N HIS A 47 -13.49 -9.86 9.56
CA HIS A 47 -12.73 -9.67 10.80
C HIS A 47 -12.53 -8.17 11.12
N PRO A 48 -12.70 -7.72 12.40
CA PRO A 48 -12.63 -6.30 12.79
C PRO A 48 -11.32 -5.58 12.40
N LEU A 49 -10.19 -6.28 12.35
CA LEU A 49 -8.90 -5.71 11.94
C LEU A 49 -8.90 -5.19 10.49
N LEU A 50 -9.86 -5.62 9.65
CA LEU A 50 -9.99 -5.15 8.26
C LEU A 50 -10.63 -3.75 8.14
N ALA A 51 -11.17 -3.19 9.21
CA ALA A 51 -11.57 -1.79 9.25
C ALA A 51 -10.37 -0.85 9.05
N THR A 52 -9.19 -1.27 9.53
CA THR A 52 -7.93 -0.54 9.33
C THR A 52 -7.40 -0.81 7.93
N ARG A 53 -7.16 0.25 7.15
CA ARG A 53 -6.52 0.13 5.84
C ARG A 53 -5.06 -0.31 5.96
N GLY A 54 -4.54 -0.97 4.94
CA GLY A 54 -3.10 -1.29 4.85
C GLY A 54 -2.82 -2.69 4.30
N VAL A 55 -3.40 -3.72 4.91
CA VAL A 55 -3.12 -5.12 4.55
C VAL A 55 -3.84 -5.55 3.28
N PRO A 56 -3.34 -6.61 2.59
CA PRO A 56 -4.06 -7.23 1.49
C PRO A 56 -5.50 -7.61 1.88
N GLY A 57 -6.42 -7.30 0.97
CA GLY A 57 -7.87 -7.39 1.19
C GLY A 57 -8.53 -6.05 1.50
N THR A 58 -7.74 -5.00 1.81
CA THR A 58 -8.27 -3.64 2.06
C THR A 58 -8.10 -2.70 0.86
N HIS A 59 -7.69 -3.22 -0.30
CA HIS A 59 -7.55 -2.48 -1.55
C HIS A 59 -8.58 -2.96 -2.59
N ASP A 60 -9.02 -2.05 -3.43
CA ASP A 60 -9.82 -2.33 -4.62
C ASP A 60 -8.89 -2.83 -5.75
N VAL A 61 -8.57 -4.12 -5.69
CA VAL A 61 -7.66 -4.77 -6.65
C VAL A 61 -8.23 -4.72 -8.07
N ALA A 62 -9.57 -4.79 -8.21
CA ALA A 62 -10.22 -4.70 -9.51
C ALA A 62 -10.00 -3.31 -10.14
N LEU A 63 -10.14 -2.24 -9.36
CA LEU A 63 -9.79 -0.89 -9.78
C LEU A 63 -8.32 -0.79 -10.18
N GLY A 64 -7.39 -1.32 -9.37
CA GLY A 64 -5.96 -1.32 -9.66
C GLY A 64 -5.63 -1.99 -11.00
N LYS A 65 -6.18 -3.18 -11.24
CA LYS A 65 -6.02 -3.91 -12.52
C LYS A 65 -6.58 -3.13 -13.70
N ALA A 66 -7.77 -2.54 -13.55
CA ALA A 66 -8.39 -1.73 -14.60
C ALA A 66 -7.56 -0.48 -14.92
N VAL A 67 -7.05 0.23 -13.89
CA VAL A 67 -6.22 1.43 -14.08
C VAL A 67 -4.91 1.08 -14.80
N ILE A 68 -4.20 0.03 -14.37
CA ILE A 68 -2.96 -0.39 -15.02
C ILE A 68 -3.21 -0.83 -16.47
N GLY A 69 -4.28 -1.59 -16.73
CA GLY A 69 -4.65 -1.98 -18.08
C GLY A 69 -4.95 -0.78 -18.98
N ASN A 70 -5.79 0.15 -18.51
CA ASN A 70 -6.12 1.37 -19.25
C ASN A 70 -4.89 2.26 -19.51
N LEU A 71 -3.93 2.35 -18.57
CA LEU A 71 -2.69 3.09 -18.78
C LEU A 71 -1.83 2.49 -19.89
N ARG A 72 -1.79 1.16 -20.01
CA ARG A 72 -1.05 0.45 -21.06
C ARG A 72 -1.66 0.71 -22.44
N ASP A 73 -2.98 0.84 -22.51
CA ASP A 73 -3.73 1.02 -23.75
C ASP A 73 -3.95 2.49 -24.13
N LEU A 74 -3.54 3.44 -23.25
CA LEU A 74 -3.80 4.87 -23.44
C LEU A 74 -3.08 5.44 -24.66
N GLY A 75 -3.86 5.79 -25.69
CA GLY A 75 -3.37 6.26 -26.97
C GLY A 75 -2.86 7.70 -26.96
N ALA A 76 -2.20 8.08 -28.05
CA ALA A 76 -1.67 9.44 -28.22
C ALA A 76 -2.79 10.49 -28.19
N GLY A 77 -2.69 11.44 -27.27
CA GLY A 77 -3.64 12.53 -27.08
C GLY A 77 -4.85 12.18 -26.23
N GLU A 78 -5.03 10.91 -25.85
CA GLU A 78 -6.04 10.51 -24.90
C GLU A 78 -5.63 10.86 -23.48
N THR A 79 -6.60 11.00 -22.59
CA THR A 79 -6.38 11.28 -21.17
C THR A 79 -7.23 10.36 -20.30
N MET A 80 -6.71 10.05 -19.10
CA MET A 80 -7.46 9.38 -18.05
C MET A 80 -7.08 9.96 -16.68
N THR A 81 -7.95 9.79 -15.70
CA THR A 81 -7.67 10.19 -14.32
C THR A 81 -7.24 8.99 -13.47
N LEU A 82 -6.32 9.23 -12.54
CA LEU A 82 -5.82 8.21 -11.61
C LEU A 82 -6.50 8.34 -10.24
N PRO A 83 -6.94 7.24 -9.62
CA PRO A 83 -7.53 7.30 -8.29
C PRO A 83 -6.56 7.93 -7.28
N ARG A 84 -7.13 8.59 -6.28
CA ARG A 84 -6.41 9.10 -5.11
C ARG A 84 -7.18 8.79 -3.84
N PHE A 85 -6.45 8.36 -2.83
CA PHE A 85 -6.97 8.14 -1.50
C PHE A 85 -6.58 9.29 -0.59
N ASP A 86 -7.57 9.91 0.05
CA ASP A 86 -7.32 10.96 1.04
C ASP A 86 -7.17 10.33 2.44
N LYS A 87 -5.93 10.29 2.90
CA LYS A 87 -5.59 9.75 4.23
C LYS A 87 -6.16 10.57 5.38
N SER A 88 -6.51 11.83 5.14
CA SER A 88 -7.05 12.72 6.18
C SER A 88 -8.52 12.44 6.47
N SER A 89 -9.31 12.13 5.45
CA SER A 89 -10.70 11.69 5.56
C SER A 89 -10.83 10.17 5.74
N ASP A 90 -9.73 9.44 5.58
CA ASP A 90 -9.67 7.97 5.56
C ASP A 90 -10.60 7.36 4.50
N ASP A 91 -10.69 8.01 3.33
CA ASP A 91 -11.57 7.58 2.24
C ASP A 91 -10.99 7.88 0.87
N ARG A 92 -11.60 7.32 -0.19
CA ARG A 92 -11.24 7.63 -1.57
C ARG A 92 -11.62 9.08 -1.88
N GLY A 93 -10.67 9.84 -2.41
CA GLY A 93 -10.90 11.22 -2.84
C GLY A 93 -11.95 11.32 -3.96
N PRO A 94 -12.62 12.46 -4.11
CA PRO A 94 -13.61 12.68 -5.17
C PRO A 94 -12.99 12.50 -6.56
N ALA A 95 -13.66 11.77 -7.44
CA ALA A 95 -13.14 11.48 -8.79
C ALA A 95 -12.83 12.75 -9.63
N GLY A 96 -13.52 13.86 -9.36
CA GLY A 96 -13.25 15.15 -10.01
C GLY A 96 -11.92 15.82 -9.60
N GLU A 97 -11.27 15.33 -8.56
CA GLU A 97 -9.99 15.84 -8.06
C GLU A 97 -8.82 14.91 -8.40
N TRP A 98 -9.10 13.79 -9.07
CA TRP A 98 -8.08 12.85 -9.47
C TRP A 98 -7.15 13.45 -10.53
N PRO A 99 -5.83 13.29 -10.40
CA PRO A 99 -4.88 13.81 -11.38
C PRO A 99 -5.06 13.16 -12.75
N GLU A 100 -4.94 13.98 -13.79
CA GLU A 100 -5.01 13.53 -15.17
C GLU A 100 -3.64 13.07 -15.66
N VAL A 101 -3.62 11.96 -16.39
CA VAL A 101 -2.48 11.46 -17.16
C VAL A 101 -2.83 11.48 -18.63
N ARG A 102 -1.89 11.92 -19.47
CA ARG A 102 -2.03 11.97 -20.92
C ARG A 102 -1.15 10.91 -21.58
N GLY A 103 -1.74 10.15 -22.51
CA GLY A 103 -1.05 9.13 -23.28
C GLY A 103 -0.26 9.67 -24.49
N PRO A 104 0.60 8.82 -25.05
CA PRO A 104 0.83 7.44 -24.62
C PRO A 104 1.69 7.40 -23.35
N VAL A 105 1.54 6.35 -22.55
CA VAL A 105 2.34 6.10 -21.35
C VAL A 105 3.43 5.07 -21.68
N ASP A 106 4.68 5.45 -21.47
CA ASP A 106 5.83 4.58 -21.76
C ASP A 106 6.19 3.68 -20.57
N LEU A 107 5.92 4.15 -19.34
CA LEU A 107 6.25 3.45 -18.11
C LEU A 107 5.16 3.69 -17.05
N VAL A 108 4.67 2.62 -16.47
CA VAL A 108 3.81 2.67 -15.27
C VAL A 108 4.63 2.26 -14.06
N ILE A 109 4.77 3.14 -13.08
CA ILE A 109 5.37 2.81 -11.78
C ILE A 109 4.23 2.51 -10.81
N PHE A 110 4.06 1.23 -10.48
CA PHE A 110 3.13 0.79 -9.44
C PHE A 110 3.92 0.49 -8.17
N GLU A 111 3.69 1.26 -7.12
CA GLU A 111 4.47 1.15 -5.90
C GLU A 111 3.58 0.84 -4.67
N GLY A 112 4.22 0.32 -3.63
CA GLY A 112 3.60 0.11 -2.34
C GLY A 112 4.32 -0.92 -1.49
N TRP A 113 4.01 -0.90 -0.21
CA TRP A 113 4.73 -1.69 0.79
C TRP A 113 4.59 -3.22 0.60
N CYS A 114 3.46 -3.69 0.08
CA CYS A 114 3.18 -5.11 -0.15
C CYS A 114 3.23 -5.53 -1.64
N VAL A 115 3.63 -4.62 -2.53
CA VAL A 115 3.72 -4.94 -3.97
C VAL A 115 4.76 -6.05 -4.17
N GLY A 116 4.38 -7.10 -4.90
CA GLY A 116 5.20 -8.29 -5.12
C GLY A 116 5.23 -9.28 -3.95
N SER A 117 4.44 -9.05 -2.89
CA SER A 117 4.33 -10.03 -1.80
C SER A 117 3.67 -11.32 -2.25
N MET A 118 4.14 -12.43 -1.72
CA MET A 118 3.58 -13.75 -1.97
C MET A 118 2.82 -14.28 -0.75
N ALA A 119 1.83 -15.13 -1.01
CA ALA A 119 1.15 -15.87 0.04
C ALA A 119 2.12 -16.84 0.72
N GLN A 120 1.96 -17.01 2.03
CA GLN A 120 2.71 -17.96 2.84
C GLN A 120 2.08 -19.36 2.76
N PRO A 121 2.89 -20.42 2.94
CA PRO A 121 2.36 -21.78 3.15
C PRO A 121 1.40 -21.82 4.34
N ALA A 122 0.34 -22.63 4.24
CA ALA A 122 -0.69 -22.72 5.28
C ALA A 122 -0.13 -23.06 6.67
N GLY A 123 0.96 -23.84 6.74
CA GLY A 123 1.62 -24.17 8.01
C GLY A 123 2.19 -22.96 8.75
N ASP A 124 2.63 -21.94 8.01
CA ASP A 124 3.21 -20.72 8.60
C ASP A 124 2.14 -19.81 9.22
N LEU A 125 0.86 -20.04 8.85
CA LEU A 125 -0.28 -19.30 9.41
C LEU A 125 -0.76 -19.88 10.75
N ALA A 126 -0.31 -21.04 11.14
CA ALA A 126 -0.78 -21.72 12.36
C ALA A 126 -0.42 -20.94 13.63
N THR A 127 0.71 -20.25 13.64
CA THR A 127 1.21 -19.53 14.81
C THR A 127 1.15 -18.01 14.60
N PRO A 128 0.60 -17.24 15.56
CA PRO A 128 0.68 -15.78 15.54
C PRO A 128 2.15 -15.30 15.52
N VAL A 129 2.45 -14.29 14.71
CA VAL A 129 3.81 -13.72 14.61
C VAL A 129 4.06 -12.60 15.61
N ASN A 130 3.00 -12.05 16.18
CA ASN A 130 3.08 -10.95 17.13
C ASN A 130 1.86 -10.93 18.06
N ARG A 131 1.85 -9.94 18.95
CA ARG A 131 0.82 -9.80 19.96
C ARG A 131 -0.56 -9.43 19.38
N LEU A 132 -0.60 -8.61 18.33
CA LEU A 132 -1.85 -8.26 17.66
C LEU A 132 -2.58 -9.52 17.16
N GLU A 133 -1.86 -10.41 16.48
CA GLU A 133 -2.45 -11.68 16.03
C GLU A 133 -2.82 -12.61 17.18
N ALA A 134 -2.01 -12.66 18.23
CA ALA A 134 -2.28 -13.51 19.38
C ALA A 134 -3.53 -13.06 20.16
N ASP A 135 -3.69 -11.75 20.35
CA ASP A 135 -4.75 -11.19 21.19
C ASP A 135 -6.05 -10.94 20.40
N GLU A 136 -5.96 -10.56 19.11
CA GLU A 136 -7.09 -10.07 18.32
C GLU A 136 -7.46 -10.96 17.13
N ASP A 137 -6.59 -11.90 16.73
CA ASP A 137 -6.81 -12.88 15.66
C ASP A 137 -6.46 -14.31 16.15
N SER A 138 -6.94 -14.68 17.34
CA SER A 138 -6.58 -15.94 17.99
C SER A 138 -7.01 -17.17 17.19
N ASP A 139 -8.11 -17.09 16.44
CA ASP A 139 -8.62 -18.16 15.56
C ASP A 139 -7.96 -18.15 14.16
N GLY A 140 -7.20 -17.10 13.82
CA GLY A 140 -6.50 -16.98 12.56
C GLY A 140 -7.33 -16.47 11.39
N THR A 141 -8.58 -16.09 11.60
CA THR A 141 -9.48 -15.65 10.53
C THR A 141 -8.89 -14.51 9.70
N TRP A 142 -8.32 -13.50 10.38
CA TRP A 142 -7.72 -12.34 9.69
C TRP A 142 -6.49 -12.71 8.86
N ARG A 143 -5.51 -13.40 9.46
CA ARG A 143 -4.26 -13.74 8.75
C ARG A 143 -4.49 -14.73 7.61
N HIS A 144 -5.45 -15.65 7.74
CA HIS A 144 -5.82 -16.55 6.64
C HIS A 144 -6.48 -15.77 5.49
N TYR A 145 -7.41 -14.86 5.79
CA TYR A 145 -8.04 -14.01 4.80
C TYR A 145 -7.00 -13.17 4.04
N VAL A 146 -6.11 -12.47 4.76
CA VAL A 146 -5.03 -11.67 4.14
C VAL A 146 -4.15 -12.52 3.23
N ASN A 147 -3.80 -13.72 3.65
CA ASN A 147 -2.99 -14.65 2.86
C ASN A 147 -3.74 -15.18 1.62
N GLU A 148 -5.03 -15.44 1.73
CA GLU A 148 -5.88 -15.83 0.60
C GLU A 148 -5.95 -14.71 -0.44
N GLN A 149 -6.08 -13.45 -0.02
CA GLN A 149 -6.04 -12.31 -0.93
C GLN A 149 -4.71 -12.26 -1.70
N LEU A 150 -3.58 -12.50 -1.05
CA LEU A 150 -2.27 -12.56 -1.71
C LEU A 150 -2.18 -13.69 -2.73
N SER A 151 -2.73 -14.86 -2.45
CA SER A 151 -2.70 -16.01 -3.36
C SER A 151 -3.69 -15.92 -4.52
N SER A 152 -4.63 -14.98 -4.47
CA SER A 152 -5.68 -14.81 -5.47
C SER A 152 -5.60 -13.44 -6.15
N ALA A 153 -6.46 -12.50 -5.78
CA ALA A 153 -6.61 -11.21 -6.45
C ALA A 153 -5.32 -10.39 -6.55
N TYR A 154 -4.49 -10.39 -5.48
CA TYR A 154 -3.21 -9.67 -5.51
C TYR A 154 -2.17 -10.37 -6.37
N GLY A 155 -2.15 -11.70 -6.39
CA GLY A 155 -1.31 -12.46 -7.32
C GLY A 155 -1.56 -12.04 -8.76
N GLU A 156 -2.83 -12.01 -9.18
CA GLU A 156 -3.22 -11.56 -10.52
C GLU A 156 -2.82 -10.10 -10.81
N LEU A 157 -2.91 -9.21 -9.82
CA LEU A 157 -2.45 -7.82 -9.98
C LEU A 157 -0.93 -7.75 -10.15
N PHE A 158 -0.18 -8.51 -9.35
CA PHE A 158 1.27 -8.49 -9.40
C PHE A 158 1.82 -9.22 -10.64
N ASP A 159 1.09 -10.17 -11.21
CA ASP A 159 1.42 -10.80 -12.49
C ASP A 159 1.38 -9.82 -13.68
N MET A 160 0.75 -8.64 -13.51
CA MET A 160 0.78 -7.56 -14.52
C MET A 160 2.13 -6.80 -14.54
N LEU A 161 3.01 -6.99 -13.56
CA LEU A 161 4.28 -6.27 -13.46
C LEU A 161 5.33 -6.93 -14.36
N ASP A 162 5.98 -6.14 -15.21
CA ASP A 162 7.08 -6.62 -16.07
C ASP A 162 8.41 -6.72 -15.32
N ALA A 163 8.57 -5.92 -14.24
CA ALA A 163 9.75 -5.93 -13.37
C ALA A 163 9.39 -5.50 -11.95
N LEU A 164 10.13 -6.00 -10.98
CA LEU A 164 10.00 -5.62 -9.57
C LEU A 164 11.33 -5.05 -9.06
N VAL A 165 11.27 -3.87 -8.45
CA VAL A 165 12.40 -3.27 -7.72
C VAL A 165 12.07 -3.30 -6.24
N PHE A 166 12.83 -4.07 -5.47
CA PHE A 166 12.64 -4.19 -4.04
C PHE A 166 13.64 -3.34 -3.26
N LEU A 167 13.13 -2.35 -2.51
CA LEU A 167 13.93 -1.54 -1.60
C LEU A 167 13.98 -2.20 -0.23
N GLN A 168 14.99 -3.00 -0.02
CA GLN A 168 15.12 -3.82 1.17
C GLN A 168 15.54 -3.01 2.40
N ALA A 169 14.73 -3.04 3.45
CA ALA A 169 15.16 -2.59 4.77
C ALA A 169 16.23 -3.55 5.34
N PRO A 170 17.20 -3.04 6.13
CA PRO A 170 18.28 -3.88 6.67
C PRO A 170 17.77 -4.97 7.61
N SER A 171 16.67 -4.72 8.32
CA SER A 171 15.96 -5.69 9.15
C SER A 171 14.55 -5.18 9.48
N PHE A 172 13.68 -6.06 9.95
CA PHE A 172 12.37 -5.64 10.45
C PHE A 172 12.49 -4.65 11.63
N ASP A 173 13.49 -4.79 12.48
CA ASP A 173 13.69 -3.92 13.65
C ASP A 173 14.03 -2.45 13.30
N ALA A 174 14.43 -2.19 12.06
CA ALA A 174 14.63 -0.82 11.58
C ALA A 174 13.29 -0.09 11.36
N ILE A 175 12.23 -0.81 10.98
CA ILE A 175 10.94 -0.25 10.58
C ILE A 175 10.25 0.51 11.71
N PRO A 176 10.11 -0.02 12.95
CA PRO A 176 9.54 0.70 14.08
C PRO A 176 10.25 2.03 14.37
N ARG A 177 11.59 2.02 14.29
CA ARG A 177 12.39 3.23 14.52
C ARG A 177 12.16 4.28 13.46
N TRP A 178 12.16 3.89 12.19
CA TRP A 178 11.88 4.80 11.08
C TRP A 178 10.46 5.37 11.14
N ARG A 179 9.48 4.52 11.50
CA ARG A 179 8.10 4.99 11.64
C ARG A 179 7.96 5.99 12.79
N LEU A 180 8.57 5.72 13.93
CA LEU A 180 8.56 6.65 15.07
C LEU A 180 9.24 7.98 14.70
N GLU A 181 10.35 7.94 13.98
CA GLU A 181 11.03 9.14 13.50
C GLU A 181 10.15 9.96 12.54
N GLN A 182 9.36 9.29 11.69
CA GLN A 182 8.38 9.97 10.84
C GLN A 182 7.29 10.67 11.66
N GLU A 183 6.76 10.02 12.70
CA GLU A 183 5.76 10.64 13.60
C GLU A 183 6.32 11.87 14.33
N VAL A 184 7.57 11.80 14.79
CA VAL A 184 8.26 12.95 15.42
C VAL A 184 8.38 14.10 14.42
N LYS A 185 8.88 13.84 13.21
CA LYS A 185 9.00 14.87 12.17
C LYS A 185 7.65 15.45 11.75
N LEU A 186 6.61 14.62 11.71
CA LEU A 186 5.25 15.07 11.44
C LEU A 186 4.75 16.00 12.56
N ALA A 187 5.00 15.65 13.82
CA ALA A 187 4.67 16.49 14.97
C ALA A 187 5.35 17.85 14.92
N GLU A 188 6.64 17.88 14.57
CA GLU A 188 7.43 19.11 14.44
C GLU A 188 6.93 20.00 13.31
N SER A 189 6.50 19.42 12.18
CA SER A 189 6.07 20.14 11.00
C SER A 189 4.63 20.65 11.03
N ALA A 190 3.75 19.96 11.75
CA ALA A 190 2.31 20.22 11.74
C ALA A 190 1.85 21.25 12.78
N GLY A 191 2.69 21.65 13.72
CA GLY A 191 2.34 22.60 14.78
C GLY A 191 1.20 22.09 15.70
N ALA A 192 0.58 23.00 16.45
CA ALA A 192 -0.45 22.69 17.46
C ALA A 192 -1.79 22.12 16.93
N GLY A 193 -1.92 21.87 15.63
CA GLY A 193 -3.15 21.39 14.97
C GLY A 193 -3.13 19.94 14.48
N ALA A 194 -2.05 19.19 14.70
CA ALA A 194 -1.95 17.82 14.23
C ALA A 194 -2.81 16.86 15.08
N THR A 195 -3.90 16.37 14.51
CA THR A 195 -4.89 15.56 15.25
C THR A 195 -4.64 14.05 15.24
N HIS A 196 -3.63 13.55 14.50
CA HIS A 196 -3.43 12.11 14.31
C HIS A 196 -1.96 11.67 14.39
N ILE A 197 -1.22 12.16 15.39
CA ILE A 197 0.16 11.69 15.65
C ILE A 197 0.07 10.48 16.56
N MET A 198 0.68 9.36 16.12
CA MET A 198 0.74 8.16 16.93
C MET A 198 1.85 8.27 17.98
N ASP A 199 1.53 7.87 19.20
CA ASP A 199 2.53 7.63 20.23
C ASP A 199 3.29 6.31 20.00
N VAL A 200 4.26 6.01 20.85
CA VAL A 200 5.08 4.79 20.74
C VAL A 200 4.22 3.51 20.74
N ALA A 201 3.17 3.47 21.55
CA ALA A 201 2.28 2.32 21.62
C ALA A 201 1.44 2.18 20.35
N GLY A 202 0.93 3.30 19.83
CA GLY A 202 0.21 3.37 18.57
C GLY A 202 1.06 2.93 17.40
N VAL A 203 2.31 3.41 17.29
CA VAL A 203 3.27 2.98 16.27
C VAL A 203 3.56 1.49 16.38
N SER A 204 3.80 0.98 17.60
CA SER A 204 4.04 -0.46 17.82
C SER A 204 2.87 -1.30 17.37
N ARG A 205 1.64 -0.92 17.73
CA ARG A 205 0.43 -1.62 17.28
C ARG A 205 0.25 -1.54 15.77
N PHE A 206 0.43 -0.36 15.19
CA PHE A 206 0.30 -0.14 13.75
C PHE A 206 1.21 -1.08 12.96
N ILE A 207 2.49 -1.18 13.35
CA ILE A 207 3.49 -1.99 12.64
C ILE A 207 3.15 -3.49 12.70
N GLN A 208 2.51 -3.97 13.77
CA GLN A 208 2.13 -5.37 13.90
C GLN A 208 1.16 -5.85 12.79
N HIS A 209 0.35 -4.96 12.21
CA HIS A 209 -0.51 -5.32 11.06
C HIS A 209 0.31 -5.71 9.82
N TYR A 210 1.54 -5.22 9.70
CA TYR A 210 2.40 -5.38 8.52
C TYR A 210 3.45 -6.48 8.69
N GLU A 211 3.74 -6.87 9.92
CA GLU A 211 4.88 -7.70 10.29
C GLU A 211 4.88 -9.07 9.58
N ARG A 212 3.73 -9.74 9.53
CA ARG A 212 3.58 -11.06 8.92
C ARG A 212 4.00 -11.09 7.45
N ILE A 213 3.70 -10.03 6.70
CA ILE A 213 4.04 -9.94 5.27
C ILE A 213 5.46 -9.40 5.09
N THR A 214 5.86 -8.43 5.89
CA THR A 214 7.18 -7.78 5.73
C THR A 214 8.34 -8.73 6.03
N ARG A 215 8.23 -9.60 7.04
CA ARG A 215 9.32 -10.55 7.37
C ARG A 215 9.67 -11.49 6.22
N PRO A 216 8.71 -12.17 5.56
CA PRO A 216 9.00 -12.98 4.38
C PRO A 216 9.53 -12.17 3.19
N GLN A 217 9.03 -10.95 2.95
CA GLN A 217 9.58 -10.08 1.91
C GLN A 217 11.08 -9.84 2.13
N LEU A 218 11.48 -9.47 3.34
CA LEU A 218 12.88 -9.25 3.69
C LEU A 218 13.75 -10.50 3.55
N ALA A 219 13.15 -11.69 3.67
CA ALA A 219 13.86 -12.95 3.55
C ALA A 219 13.97 -13.46 2.10
N HIS A 220 12.96 -13.23 1.27
CA HIS A 220 12.79 -13.92 -0.02
C HIS A 220 12.86 -13.01 -1.25
N LEU A 221 12.49 -11.73 -1.14
CA LEU A 221 12.67 -10.77 -2.23
C LEU A 221 14.12 -10.27 -2.23
N ARG A 222 14.95 -10.83 -3.12
CA ARG A 222 16.38 -10.46 -3.30
C ARG A 222 16.71 -10.31 -4.76
#